data_a6a60d819c08e083270a12137bf40a1d
#
_entry.id   a6a60d819c08e083270a12137bf40a1d
#
_cell.length_a   1.000
_cell.length_b   1.000
_cell.length_c   1.000
_cell.angle_alpha   90.00
_cell.angle_beta   90.00
_cell.angle_gamma   90.00
#
_symmetry.space_group_name_H-M   'P 1'
#
loop_
_entity.id
_entity.type
_entity.pdbx_description
1 polymer ?
#
loop_
_entity_poly.entity_id
_entity_poly.type
_entity_poly.pdbx_seq_one_letter_code
_entity_poly.pdbx_strand_id
1 'polypeptide(L)'
;KRTLTTQMKATGEVMSICTSFEGGLMKALRSLAQHVDCLETGDYDNMSDEEVLEQLHVVDDRRIYLIAEILRRGIAGYDRIHEVTMIDEWFIDKIAILVEMEKKIKACGGKLDKELLKEAKRMEFPDNVIARWTGKTEEEIKNLRYEYGITAAFKMVDTCAAEFASETPYYYSCFDGENEVEDNHERKKI
;
A
#
# COMPACT_ATOMS: atom_id res chain seq x y z
N LYS A 1 -9.96 -15.64 17.62
CA LYS A 1 -9.16 -16.59 16.78
C LYS A 1 -8.68 -15.84 15.52
N ARG A 2 -7.37 -15.80 15.28
CA ARG A 2 -6.76 -15.17 14.11
C ARG A 2 -6.74 -16.04 12.86
N THR A 3 -6.93 -17.36 13.01
CA THR A 3 -6.89 -18.31 11.89
C THR A 3 -7.94 -17.96 10.84
N LEU A 4 -7.51 -17.81 9.60
CA LEU A 4 -8.37 -17.58 8.45
C LEU A 4 -8.99 -18.90 7.99
N THR A 5 -10.27 -18.86 7.65
CA THR A 5 -11.04 -20.00 7.13
C THR A 5 -11.99 -19.49 6.04
N THR A 6 -12.80 -20.35 5.46
CA THR A 6 -13.85 -19.95 4.52
C THR A 6 -15.02 -19.20 5.18
N GLN A 7 -15.05 -19.13 6.50
CA GLN A 7 -16.09 -18.40 7.24
C GLN A 7 -15.73 -16.93 7.34
N MET A 8 -16.63 -16.07 6.91
CA MET A 8 -16.52 -14.61 7.07
C MET A 8 -16.50 -14.25 8.57
N LYS A 9 -15.61 -13.33 8.94
CA LYS A 9 -15.48 -12.80 10.30
C LYS A 9 -15.95 -11.35 10.31
N ALA A 10 -16.72 -10.97 11.29
CA ALA A 10 -17.41 -9.68 11.39
C ALA A 10 -16.48 -8.44 11.46
N THR A 11 -15.21 -8.62 11.71
CA THR A 11 -14.20 -7.56 11.74
C THR A 11 -13.02 -7.96 10.87
N GLY A 12 -12.66 -7.15 9.88
CA GLY A 12 -11.49 -7.41 9.04
C GLY A 12 -11.77 -7.36 7.54
N GLU A 13 -12.92 -6.82 7.15
CA GLU A 13 -13.19 -6.48 5.76
C GLU A 13 -13.03 -4.99 5.56
N VAL A 14 -12.24 -4.61 4.56
CA VAL A 14 -12.08 -3.23 4.12
C VAL A 14 -12.23 -3.18 2.62
N MET A 15 -12.80 -2.09 2.13
CA MET A 15 -12.80 -1.77 0.72
C MET A 15 -11.88 -0.58 0.49
N SER A 16 -11.02 -0.70 -0.50
CA SER A 16 -10.18 0.41 -0.97
C SER A 16 -10.30 0.54 -2.48
N ILE A 17 -10.15 1.76 -2.97
CA ILE A 17 -10.20 2.06 -4.40
C ILE A 17 -8.95 2.85 -4.77
N CYS A 18 -8.25 2.41 -5.79
CA CYS A 18 -7.08 3.06 -6.35
C CYS A 18 -6.95 2.71 -7.83
N THR A 19 -6.06 3.40 -8.55
CA THR A 19 -5.75 3.13 -9.96
C THR A 19 -4.83 1.93 -10.17
N SER A 20 -4.19 1.44 -9.09
CA SER A 20 -3.32 0.25 -9.11
C SER A 20 -3.65 -0.69 -7.95
N PHE A 21 -3.28 -1.97 -8.10
CA PHE A 21 -3.43 -2.94 -7.03
C PHE A 21 -2.55 -2.58 -5.82
N GLU A 22 -1.31 -2.19 -6.06
CA GLU A 22 -0.35 -1.79 -5.04
C GLU A 22 -0.88 -0.64 -4.17
N GLY A 23 -1.38 0.41 -4.81
CA GLY A 23 -1.99 1.53 -4.11
C GLY A 23 -3.28 1.14 -3.37
N GLY A 24 -4.12 0.30 -3.97
CA GLY A 24 -5.32 -0.25 -3.34
C GLY A 24 -4.97 -1.05 -2.09
N LEU A 25 -3.96 -1.93 -2.18
CA LEU A 25 -3.48 -2.72 -1.05
C LEU A 25 -2.96 -1.84 0.10
N MET A 26 -2.12 -0.85 -0.20
CA MET A 26 -1.59 0.08 0.80
C MET A 26 -2.69 0.89 1.50
N LYS A 27 -3.72 1.31 0.77
CA LYS A 27 -4.90 1.96 1.37
C LYS A 27 -5.68 1.01 2.28
N ALA A 28 -5.90 -0.23 1.83
CA ALA A 28 -6.59 -1.25 2.61
C ALA A 28 -5.88 -1.51 3.95
N LEU A 29 -4.56 -1.67 3.93
CA LEU A 29 -3.76 -1.88 5.14
C LEU A 29 -3.94 -0.74 6.16
N ARG A 30 -3.87 0.51 5.71
CA ARG A 30 -4.05 1.68 6.58
C ARG A 30 -5.47 1.80 7.14
N SER A 31 -6.46 1.22 6.46
CA SER A 31 -7.87 1.25 6.90
C SER A 31 -8.19 0.18 7.94
N LEU A 32 -7.29 -0.79 8.13
CA LEU A 32 -7.46 -1.81 9.17
C LEU A 32 -7.22 -1.22 10.56
N ALA A 33 -7.99 -1.66 11.55
CA ALA A 33 -7.83 -1.28 12.96
C ALA A 33 -6.57 -1.92 13.63
N GLN A 34 -5.57 -2.28 12.82
CA GLN A 34 -4.31 -2.87 13.28
C GLN A 34 -3.22 -1.82 13.54
N HIS A 35 -3.50 -0.55 13.25
CA HIS A 35 -2.57 0.56 13.39
C HIS A 35 -1.25 0.39 12.61
N VAL A 36 -1.31 -0.30 11.48
CA VAL A 36 -0.19 -0.44 10.54
C VAL A 36 -0.36 0.53 9.38
N ASP A 37 0.73 1.11 8.93
CA ASP A 37 0.75 2.10 7.85
C ASP A 37 1.52 1.63 6.60
N CYS A 38 2.21 0.48 6.68
CA CYS A 38 2.90 -0.16 5.56
C CYS A 38 3.10 -1.66 5.83
N LEU A 39 3.77 -2.35 4.90
CA LEU A 39 4.07 -3.79 5.01
C LEU A 39 5.21 -4.12 5.98
N GLU A 40 5.95 -3.14 6.47
CA GLU A 40 6.98 -3.32 7.48
C GLU A 40 6.38 -3.10 8.87
N THR A 41 6.26 -4.17 9.66
CA THR A 41 5.64 -4.12 11.00
C THR A 41 6.65 -4.23 12.13
N GLY A 42 7.87 -4.72 11.88
CA GLY A 42 8.87 -5.01 12.90
C GLY A 42 8.61 -6.31 13.70
N ASP A 43 7.51 -6.99 13.46
CA ASP A 43 7.13 -8.22 14.20
C ASP A 43 8.13 -9.36 14.01
N TYR A 44 8.90 -9.32 12.94
CA TYR A 44 9.81 -10.40 12.53
C TYR A 44 11.29 -10.06 12.75
N ASP A 45 11.62 -8.87 13.25
CA ASP A 45 13.01 -8.37 13.37
C ASP A 45 13.92 -9.28 14.22
N ASN A 46 13.36 -9.95 15.22
CA ASN A 46 14.10 -10.83 16.14
C ASN A 46 14.02 -12.31 15.76
N MET A 47 13.41 -12.66 14.63
CA MET A 47 13.26 -14.04 14.17
C MET A 47 14.35 -14.40 13.16
N SER A 48 14.86 -15.62 13.26
CA SER A 48 15.77 -16.17 12.25
C SER A 48 15.04 -16.40 10.92
N ASP A 49 15.77 -16.56 9.83
CA ASP A 49 15.20 -16.82 8.51
C ASP A 49 14.41 -18.15 8.50
N GLU A 50 14.89 -19.15 9.22
CA GLU A 50 14.19 -20.43 9.37
C GLU A 50 12.87 -20.28 10.12
N GLU A 51 12.86 -19.50 11.20
CA GLU A 51 11.62 -19.22 11.98
C GLU A 51 10.61 -18.44 11.13
N VAL A 52 11.06 -17.47 10.34
CA VAL A 52 10.20 -16.71 9.42
C VAL A 52 9.60 -17.62 8.35
N LEU A 53 10.38 -18.52 7.76
CA LEU A 53 9.88 -19.47 6.76
C LEU A 53 8.89 -20.47 7.36
N GLU A 54 9.12 -20.94 8.59
CA GLU A 54 8.21 -21.85 9.28
C GLU A 54 6.84 -21.21 9.54
N GLN A 55 6.81 -19.90 9.84
CA GLN A 55 5.57 -19.16 10.03
C GLN A 55 4.70 -19.09 8.75
N LEU A 56 5.27 -19.34 7.56
CA LEU A 56 4.51 -19.30 6.30
C LEU A 56 3.39 -20.35 6.25
N HIS A 57 3.51 -21.43 7.02
CA HIS A 57 2.48 -22.44 7.17
C HIS A 57 1.27 -21.99 8.00
N VAL A 58 1.41 -20.88 8.74
CA VAL A 58 0.32 -20.33 9.57
C VAL A 58 -0.62 -19.49 8.72
N VAL A 59 -1.90 -19.86 8.69
CA VAL A 59 -2.95 -19.15 7.93
C VAL A 59 -3.65 -18.15 8.86
N ASP A 60 -3.09 -16.95 8.97
CA ASP A 60 -3.68 -15.87 9.78
C ASP A 60 -3.65 -14.50 9.07
N ASP A 61 -4.16 -13.48 9.74
CA ASP A 61 -4.26 -12.10 9.25
C ASP A 61 -2.91 -11.38 9.08
N ARG A 62 -1.80 -11.98 9.54
CA ARG A 62 -0.45 -11.42 9.41
C ARG A 62 0.33 -11.99 8.23
N ARG A 63 -0.25 -12.96 7.53
CA ARG A 63 0.43 -13.64 6.41
C ARG A 63 0.94 -12.68 5.35
N ILE A 64 0.22 -11.58 5.07
CA ILE A 64 0.65 -10.59 4.08
C ILE A 64 1.95 -9.89 4.48
N TYR A 65 2.10 -9.53 5.76
CA TYR A 65 3.32 -8.91 6.29
C TYR A 65 4.48 -9.88 6.31
N LEU A 66 4.18 -11.16 6.61
CA LEU A 66 5.17 -12.24 6.58
C LEU A 66 5.71 -12.46 5.16
N ILE A 67 4.84 -12.49 4.14
CA ILE A 67 5.26 -12.60 2.74
C ILE A 67 6.15 -11.42 2.35
N ALA A 68 5.78 -10.20 2.74
CA ALA A 68 6.61 -9.03 2.49
C ALA A 68 7.98 -9.14 3.18
N GLU A 69 8.05 -9.68 4.41
CA GLU A 69 9.30 -9.90 5.12
C GLU A 69 10.19 -10.95 4.44
N ILE A 70 9.62 -12.06 3.98
CA ILE A 70 10.33 -13.10 3.22
C ILE A 70 10.95 -12.51 1.95
N LEU A 71 10.19 -11.71 1.20
CA LEU A 71 10.65 -11.04 0.00
C LEU A 71 11.71 -9.96 0.29
N ARG A 72 11.58 -9.25 1.40
CA ARG A 72 12.53 -8.23 1.86
C ARG A 72 13.89 -8.84 2.18
N ARG A 73 13.89 -9.98 2.88
CA ARG A 73 15.10 -10.76 3.19
C ARG A 73 15.63 -11.55 2.01
N GLY A 74 14.79 -11.85 1.00
CA GLY A 74 15.16 -12.67 -0.14
C GLY A 74 15.40 -14.15 0.21
N ILE A 75 14.72 -14.66 1.23
CA ILE A 75 14.92 -16.02 1.75
C ILE A 75 14.06 -17.08 1.06
N ALA A 76 13.05 -16.68 0.28
CA ALA A 76 12.31 -17.57 -0.61
C ALA A 76 11.84 -16.82 -1.87
N GLY A 77 11.75 -17.56 -2.99
CA GLY A 77 11.18 -17.09 -4.25
C GLY A 77 9.66 -17.23 -4.31
N TYR A 78 9.06 -16.74 -5.40
CA TYR A 78 7.62 -16.72 -5.61
C TYR A 78 7.03 -18.14 -5.63
N ASP A 79 7.68 -19.06 -6.33
CA ASP A 79 7.33 -20.46 -6.43
C ASP A 79 7.21 -21.13 -5.05
N ARG A 80 8.19 -20.91 -4.18
CA ARG A 80 8.17 -21.45 -2.82
C ARG A 80 7.06 -20.85 -1.96
N ILE A 81 6.82 -19.54 -2.06
CA ILE A 81 5.72 -18.88 -1.35
C ILE A 81 4.38 -19.42 -1.87
N HIS A 82 4.24 -19.53 -3.20
CA HIS A 82 3.04 -20.12 -3.82
C HIS A 82 2.78 -21.56 -3.36
N GLU A 83 3.78 -22.44 -3.41
CA GLU A 83 3.67 -23.84 -2.99
C GLU A 83 3.10 -24.00 -1.56
N VAL A 84 3.55 -23.15 -0.63
CA VAL A 84 3.14 -23.23 0.77
C VAL A 84 1.79 -22.55 1.02
N THR A 85 1.54 -21.43 0.36
CA THR A 85 0.37 -20.59 0.66
C THR A 85 -0.80 -20.80 -0.28
N MET A 86 -0.55 -21.36 -1.46
CA MET A 86 -1.46 -21.42 -2.60
C MET A 86 -1.95 -20.04 -3.09
N ILE A 87 -1.25 -18.96 -2.69
CA ILE A 87 -1.50 -17.61 -3.21
C ILE A 87 -0.90 -17.54 -4.61
N ASP A 88 -1.68 -17.04 -5.58
CA ASP A 88 -1.22 -16.86 -6.94
C ASP A 88 0.01 -15.94 -6.99
N GLU A 89 0.99 -16.31 -7.82
CA GLU A 89 2.26 -15.59 -7.96
C GLU A 89 2.08 -14.12 -8.37
N TRP A 90 0.98 -13.81 -9.07
CA TRP A 90 0.66 -12.44 -9.42
C TRP A 90 0.49 -11.54 -8.18
N PHE A 91 -0.17 -12.04 -7.12
CA PHE A 91 -0.30 -11.28 -5.87
C PHE A 91 1.02 -11.16 -5.12
N ILE A 92 1.85 -12.21 -5.18
CA ILE A 92 3.19 -12.20 -4.58
C ILE A 92 4.08 -11.16 -5.29
N ASP A 93 4.01 -11.10 -6.62
CA ASP A 93 4.67 -10.07 -7.43
C ASP A 93 4.27 -8.66 -7.01
N LYS A 94 2.97 -8.42 -6.79
CA LYS A 94 2.47 -7.11 -6.34
C LYS A 94 3.02 -6.69 -4.97
N ILE A 95 3.17 -7.65 -4.06
CA ILE A 95 3.83 -7.40 -2.77
C ILE A 95 5.32 -7.12 -2.98
N ALA A 96 6.00 -7.87 -3.87
CA ALA A 96 7.40 -7.66 -4.19
C ALA A 96 7.67 -6.26 -4.75
N ILE A 97 6.81 -5.74 -5.64
CA ILE A 97 6.90 -4.38 -6.16
C ILE A 97 6.89 -3.34 -5.02
N LEU A 98 6.02 -3.52 -4.02
CA LEU A 98 5.99 -2.64 -2.85
C LEU A 98 7.27 -2.75 -2.00
N VAL A 99 7.77 -3.96 -1.80
CA VAL A 99 9.04 -4.20 -1.08
C VAL A 99 10.22 -3.57 -1.82
N GLU A 100 10.28 -3.67 -3.14
CA GLU A 100 11.34 -3.03 -3.93
C GLU A 100 11.26 -1.49 -3.88
N MET A 101 10.06 -0.92 -3.85
CA MET A 101 9.89 0.52 -3.64
C MET A 101 10.37 0.95 -2.24
N GLU A 102 10.04 0.18 -1.21
CA GLU A 102 10.56 0.38 0.15
C GLU A 102 12.09 0.41 0.16
N LYS A 103 12.74 -0.58 -0.48
CA LYS A 103 14.21 -0.65 -0.59
C LYS A 103 14.78 0.58 -1.30
N LYS A 104 14.18 1.03 -2.40
CA LYS A 104 14.60 2.24 -3.12
C LYS A 104 14.53 3.48 -2.23
N ILE A 105 13.44 3.66 -1.49
CA ILE A 105 13.26 4.80 -0.58
C ILE A 105 14.32 4.76 0.55
N LYS A 106 14.54 3.61 1.17
CA LYS A 106 15.57 3.44 2.22
C LYS A 106 16.98 3.69 1.69
N ALA A 107 17.26 3.24 0.47
CA ALA A 107 18.58 3.38 -0.16
C ALA A 107 18.89 4.81 -0.62
N CYS A 108 17.91 5.70 -0.76
CA CYS A 108 18.16 7.08 -1.23
C CYS A 108 18.94 7.93 -0.22
N GLY A 109 19.09 7.47 1.03
CA GLY A 109 19.87 8.16 2.06
C GLY A 109 19.38 9.58 2.35
N GLY A 110 18.07 9.79 2.27
CA GLY A 110 17.43 11.09 2.48
C GLY A 110 17.45 12.03 1.27
N LYS A 111 18.08 11.64 0.16
CA LYS A 111 18.07 12.38 -1.12
C LYS A 111 16.92 11.92 -1.99
N LEU A 112 15.73 12.34 -1.60
CA LEU A 112 14.48 11.97 -2.27
C LEU A 112 14.26 12.89 -3.47
N ASP A 113 14.51 12.39 -4.67
CA ASP A 113 14.23 13.15 -5.89
C ASP A 113 12.73 13.11 -6.26
N LYS A 114 12.36 13.92 -7.22
CA LYS A 114 10.97 14.07 -7.66
C LYS A 114 10.37 12.78 -8.17
N GLU A 115 11.10 12.03 -8.99
CA GLU A 115 10.59 10.82 -9.64
C GLU A 115 10.38 9.70 -8.61
N LEU A 116 11.32 9.49 -7.71
CA LEU A 116 11.19 8.50 -6.64
C LEU A 116 10.02 8.84 -5.71
N LEU A 117 9.89 10.11 -5.29
CA LEU A 117 8.79 10.53 -4.44
C LEU A 117 7.45 10.39 -5.16
N LYS A 118 7.36 10.75 -6.43
CA LYS A 118 6.15 10.61 -7.25
C LYS A 118 5.74 9.14 -7.38
N GLU A 119 6.69 8.25 -7.68
CA GLU A 119 6.44 6.81 -7.81
C GLU A 119 5.97 6.22 -6.47
N ALA A 120 6.62 6.56 -5.36
CA ALA A 120 6.22 6.15 -4.02
C ALA A 120 4.79 6.62 -3.67
N LYS A 121 4.45 7.86 -4.01
CA LYS A 121 3.10 8.40 -3.78
C LYS A 121 2.04 7.73 -4.66
N ARG A 122 2.35 7.39 -5.89
CA ARG A 122 1.43 6.61 -6.76
C ARG A 122 1.12 5.23 -6.18
N MET A 123 2.06 4.62 -5.49
CA MET A 123 1.87 3.38 -4.73
C MET A 123 1.27 3.60 -3.33
N GLU A 124 0.85 4.83 -3.03
CA GLU A 124 0.17 5.19 -1.77
C GLU A 124 1.02 5.02 -0.50
N PHE A 125 2.36 5.10 -0.59
CA PHE A 125 3.20 5.19 0.61
C PHE A 125 2.89 6.50 1.36
N PRO A 126 2.54 6.43 2.65
CA PRO A 126 2.21 7.63 3.42
C PRO A 126 3.45 8.46 3.77
N ASP A 127 3.26 9.76 3.98
CA ASP A 127 4.36 10.68 4.22
C ASP A 127 5.14 10.36 5.50
N ASN A 128 4.46 9.89 6.56
CA ASN A 128 5.10 9.46 7.81
C ASN A 128 6.02 8.24 7.62
N VAL A 129 5.66 7.30 6.74
CA VAL A 129 6.48 6.12 6.44
C VAL A 129 7.72 6.52 5.65
N ILE A 130 7.54 7.34 4.61
CA ILE A 130 8.67 7.86 3.82
C ILE A 130 9.61 8.70 4.72
N ALA A 131 9.06 9.52 5.61
CA ALA A 131 9.81 10.30 6.57
C ALA A 131 10.68 9.41 7.49
N ARG A 132 10.07 8.36 8.06
CA ARG A 132 10.76 7.39 8.92
C ARG A 132 11.96 6.75 8.22
N TRP A 133 11.80 6.33 6.97
CA TRP A 133 12.86 5.67 6.21
C TRP A 133 13.95 6.61 5.67
N THR A 134 13.62 7.89 5.51
CA THR A 134 14.58 8.89 4.98
C THR A 134 15.22 9.75 6.06
N GLY A 135 14.85 9.54 7.34
CA GLY A 135 15.34 10.37 8.45
C GLY A 135 14.82 11.80 8.44
N LYS A 136 13.68 12.03 7.79
CA LYS A 136 12.99 13.33 7.71
C LYS A 136 11.75 13.35 8.60
N THR A 137 11.17 14.53 8.76
CA THR A 137 9.84 14.69 9.37
C THR A 137 8.75 14.53 8.32
N GLU A 138 7.55 14.18 8.73
CA GLU A 138 6.39 14.11 7.84
C GLU A 138 6.09 15.45 7.17
N GLU A 139 6.30 16.56 7.89
CA GLU A 139 6.12 17.91 7.35
C GLU A 139 7.14 18.24 6.25
N GLU A 140 8.40 17.80 6.39
CA GLU A 140 9.40 17.95 5.34
C GLU A 140 9.02 17.17 4.08
N ILE A 141 8.51 15.94 4.21
CA ILE A 141 8.01 15.16 3.06
C ILE A 141 6.82 15.84 2.41
N LYS A 142 5.88 16.34 3.20
CA LYS A 142 4.72 17.09 2.70
C LYS A 142 5.15 18.34 1.92
N ASN A 143 6.08 19.12 2.46
CA ASN A 143 6.59 20.33 1.79
C ASN A 143 7.30 19.97 0.49
N LEU A 144 8.13 18.92 0.48
CA LEU A 144 8.81 18.43 -0.71
C LEU A 144 7.82 17.97 -1.79
N ARG A 145 6.71 17.32 -1.41
CA ARG A 145 5.64 16.97 -2.35
C ARG A 145 5.04 18.21 -3.02
N TYR A 146 4.75 19.26 -2.24
CA TYR A 146 4.20 20.49 -2.80
C TYR A 146 5.20 21.20 -3.70
N GLU A 147 6.48 21.25 -3.33
CA GLU A 147 7.56 21.79 -4.16
C GLU A 147 7.67 21.07 -5.51
N TYR A 148 7.52 19.75 -5.50
CA TYR A 148 7.56 18.91 -6.72
C TYR A 148 6.22 18.89 -7.49
N GLY A 149 5.17 19.52 -6.97
CA GLY A 149 3.83 19.49 -7.57
C GLY A 149 3.13 18.14 -7.46
N ILE A 150 3.48 17.32 -6.44
CA ILE A 150 2.88 16.03 -6.19
C ILE A 150 1.70 16.22 -5.23
N THR A 151 0.50 16.31 -5.79
CA THR A 151 -0.75 16.49 -5.05
C THR A 151 -1.70 15.34 -5.32
N ALA A 152 -2.58 15.07 -4.36
CA ALA A 152 -3.63 14.09 -4.56
C ALA A 152 -4.66 14.60 -5.59
N ALA A 153 -5.10 13.71 -6.45
CA ALA A 153 -6.24 13.91 -7.33
C ALA A 153 -7.45 13.15 -6.76
N PHE A 154 -8.64 13.66 -7.03
CA PHE A 154 -9.90 13.00 -6.67
C PHE A 154 -10.58 12.55 -7.95
N LYS A 155 -10.90 11.26 -8.01
CA LYS A 155 -11.53 10.62 -9.15
C LYS A 155 -12.89 10.07 -8.77
N MET A 156 -13.82 10.14 -9.69
CA MET A 156 -15.15 9.55 -9.51
C MET A 156 -15.08 8.03 -9.64
N VAL A 157 -15.84 7.33 -8.82
CA VAL A 157 -15.97 5.87 -8.92
C VAL A 157 -16.84 5.55 -10.12
N ASP A 158 -16.28 4.89 -11.12
CA ASP A 158 -17.03 4.38 -12.24
C ASP A 158 -17.83 3.13 -11.82
N THR A 159 -19.13 3.29 -11.65
CA THR A 159 -20.07 2.21 -11.30
C THR A 159 -20.71 1.57 -12.54
N CYS A 160 -20.38 2.05 -13.75
CA CYS A 160 -21.00 1.64 -14.99
C CYS A 160 -20.05 0.88 -15.92
N ALA A 161 -18.85 0.50 -15.45
CA ALA A 161 -17.82 -0.22 -16.21
C ALA A 161 -17.49 0.44 -17.58
N ALA A 162 -17.50 1.77 -17.62
CA ALA A 162 -17.32 2.60 -18.80
C ALA A 162 -18.37 2.40 -19.94
N GLU A 163 -19.46 1.69 -19.68
CA GLU A 163 -20.56 1.56 -20.66
C GLU A 163 -21.38 2.85 -20.78
N PHE A 164 -21.49 3.62 -19.70
CA PHE A 164 -22.18 4.91 -19.64
C PHE A 164 -21.36 5.87 -18.78
N ALA A 165 -21.59 7.18 -18.97
CA ALA A 165 -21.05 8.18 -18.05
C ALA A 165 -21.59 7.94 -16.64
N SER A 166 -20.69 7.75 -15.69
CA SER A 166 -21.07 7.56 -14.28
C SER A 166 -21.41 8.91 -13.66
N GLU A 167 -22.59 9.01 -13.04
CA GLU A 167 -23.04 10.20 -12.29
C GLU A 167 -23.10 9.92 -10.77
N THR A 168 -22.19 9.10 -10.28
CA THR A 168 -22.18 8.74 -8.86
C THR A 168 -21.56 9.82 -8.00
N PRO A 169 -22.05 10.07 -6.77
CA PRO A 169 -21.43 11.01 -5.85
C PRO A 169 -20.24 10.41 -5.07
N TYR A 170 -19.68 9.30 -5.54
CA TYR A 170 -18.59 8.59 -4.88
C TYR A 170 -17.25 8.93 -5.52
N TYR A 171 -16.33 9.39 -4.69
CA TYR A 171 -14.99 9.77 -5.11
C TYR A 171 -13.94 9.03 -4.31
N TYR A 172 -12.77 8.81 -4.90
CA TYR A 172 -11.58 8.33 -4.21
C TYR A 172 -10.39 9.23 -4.52
N SER A 173 -9.47 9.34 -3.58
CA SER A 173 -8.21 10.07 -3.80
C SER A 173 -7.12 9.13 -4.29
N CYS A 174 -6.24 9.62 -5.15
CA CYS A 174 -5.01 8.94 -5.55
C CYS A 174 -3.95 9.97 -5.93
N PHE A 175 -2.69 9.52 -6.07
CA PHE A 175 -1.60 10.38 -6.55
C PHE A 175 -1.32 10.13 -8.04
N ASP A 176 -2.31 9.74 -8.81
CA ASP A 176 -2.19 9.41 -10.22
C ASP A 176 -3.28 10.08 -11.05
N GLY A 177 -2.83 10.82 -12.08
CA GLY A 177 -3.70 11.50 -13.02
C GLY A 177 -4.23 12.85 -12.55
N GLU A 178 -5.25 13.33 -13.26
CA GLU A 178 -5.86 14.63 -13.04
C GLU A 178 -7.08 14.53 -12.12
N ASN A 179 -7.42 15.66 -11.51
CA ASN A 179 -8.58 15.79 -10.64
C ASN A 179 -9.86 15.83 -11.49
N GLU A 180 -10.79 14.94 -11.21
CA GLU A 180 -12.10 14.85 -11.89
C GLU A 180 -13.21 15.62 -11.12
N VAL A 181 -12.89 16.16 -9.95
CA VAL A 181 -13.84 16.96 -9.19
C VAL A 181 -13.93 18.35 -9.79
N GLU A 182 -15.09 18.69 -10.36
CA GLU A 182 -15.38 20.03 -10.81
C GLU A 182 -15.50 20.99 -9.62
N ASP A 183 -14.75 22.10 -9.68
CA ASP A 183 -14.81 23.12 -8.65
C ASP A 183 -15.97 24.08 -8.91
N ASN A 184 -17.08 23.81 -8.22
CA ASN A 184 -18.19 24.77 -8.21
C ASN A 184 -17.91 25.84 -7.15
N HIS A 185 -17.41 26.98 -7.55
CA HIS A 185 -17.05 28.11 -6.68
C HIS A 185 -18.27 28.78 -6.01
N GLU A 186 -19.51 28.46 -6.41
CA GLU A 186 -20.73 29.08 -5.87
C GLU A 186 -21.15 28.52 -4.51
N ARG A 187 -20.61 27.37 -4.09
CA ARG A 187 -20.98 26.72 -2.82
C ARG A 187 -19.73 26.54 -1.94
N LYS A 188 -19.89 26.91 -0.67
CA LYS A 188 -18.89 26.62 0.35
C LYS A 188 -18.77 25.10 0.50
N LYS A 189 -17.59 24.56 0.26
CA LYS A 189 -17.26 23.14 0.51
C LYS A 189 -16.88 22.99 1.98
N ILE A 190 -17.38 21.95 2.63
CA ILE A 190 -17.09 21.57 4.01
C ILE A 190 -16.08 20.44 3.99
#